data_5502f84621f6d7f2547f278a4858bc72
#
_entry.id   5502f84621f6d7f2547f278a4858bc72
#
_cell.length_a   1.000
_cell.length_b   1.000
_cell.length_c   1.000
_cell.angle_alpha   90.00
_cell.angle_beta   90.00
_cell.angle_gamma   90.00
#
_symmetry.space_group_name_H-M   'P 1'
#
loop_
_entity.id
_entity.type
_entity.pdbx_description
1 polymer ?
#
loop_
_entity_poly.entity_id
_entity_poly.type
_entity_poly.pdbx_seq_one_letter_code
_entity_poly.pdbx_strand_id
1 'polypeptide(L)'
;MKRTLLILPLIAACSREPAQPSLAVGTFAGEGRDRLCIAGEPGAYRAGLIVYGEADSNCSALGRIEQSGTGWALVPKGEGDCRIPVEIDGSSVRIGQPPAACSYYCGPNVMLAGKSFRSSANASPAVDCAGNPLC
;
A
#
# COMPACT_ATOMS: atom_id res chain seq x y z
N MET A 1 -4.06 64.23 -29.30
CA MET A 1 -4.74 62.98 -28.94
C MET A 1 -3.65 61.98 -28.52
N LYS A 2 -3.49 61.83 -27.21
CA LYS A 2 -2.54 60.85 -26.64
C LYS A 2 -3.24 59.49 -26.49
N ARG A 3 -2.83 58.50 -27.26
CA ARG A 3 -3.27 57.09 -27.08
C ARG A 3 -2.43 56.46 -25.98
N THR A 4 -3.03 56.27 -24.83
CA THR A 4 -2.42 55.51 -23.73
C THR A 4 -2.62 54.02 -24.00
N LEU A 5 -1.53 53.34 -24.29
CA LEU A 5 -1.50 51.87 -24.39
C LEU A 5 -1.49 51.27 -22.98
N LEU A 6 -2.58 50.65 -22.56
CA LEU A 6 -2.62 49.83 -21.36
C LEU A 6 -1.99 48.47 -21.67
N ILE A 7 -0.80 48.23 -21.12
CA ILE A 7 -0.17 46.92 -21.12
C ILE A 7 -0.69 46.17 -19.90
N LEU A 8 -1.56 45.17 -20.12
CA LEU A 8 -1.96 44.23 -19.07
C LEU A 8 -0.81 43.23 -18.88
N PRO A 9 -0.30 43.05 -17.66
CA PRO A 9 0.63 41.95 -17.39
C PRO A 9 -0.15 40.65 -17.37
N LEU A 10 0.22 39.73 -18.28
CA LEU A 10 -0.20 38.32 -18.21
C LEU A 10 0.48 37.69 -16.99
N ILE A 11 -0.27 37.50 -15.93
CA ILE A 11 0.16 36.70 -14.78
C ILE A 11 0.01 35.23 -15.21
N ALA A 12 1.11 34.61 -15.62
CA ALA A 12 1.16 33.18 -15.80
C ALA A 12 1.04 32.52 -14.44
N ALA A 13 -0.16 32.07 -14.07
CA ALA A 13 -0.37 31.23 -12.91
C ALA A 13 0.22 29.84 -13.20
N CYS A 14 1.41 29.56 -12.65
CA CYS A 14 1.93 28.19 -12.61
C CYS A 14 1.05 27.40 -11.65
N SER A 15 0.11 26.61 -12.18
CA SER A 15 -0.61 25.62 -11.41
C SER A 15 0.37 24.50 -11.09
N ARG A 16 0.81 24.43 -9.83
CA ARG A 16 1.55 23.26 -9.34
C ARG A 16 0.56 22.11 -9.18
N GLU A 17 0.79 21.02 -9.90
CA GLU A 17 0.08 19.78 -9.60
C GLU A 17 0.38 19.37 -8.15
N PRO A 18 -0.64 18.94 -7.37
CA PRO A 18 -0.39 18.47 -6.02
C PRO A 18 0.57 17.29 -6.07
N ALA A 19 1.61 17.33 -5.23
CA ALA A 19 2.54 16.21 -5.10
C ALA A 19 1.79 14.95 -4.72
N GLN A 20 2.13 13.81 -5.34
CA GLN A 20 1.60 12.51 -4.97
C GLN A 20 2.04 12.16 -3.54
N PRO A 21 1.16 11.56 -2.71
CA PRO A 21 1.55 11.15 -1.37
C PRO A 21 2.71 10.16 -1.39
N SER A 22 3.66 10.36 -0.51
CA SER A 22 4.81 9.47 -0.34
C SER A 22 4.57 8.49 0.79
N LEU A 23 4.86 7.21 0.52
CA LEU A 23 4.83 6.14 1.51
C LEU A 23 6.25 5.78 1.95
N ALA A 24 6.40 5.35 3.19
CA ALA A 24 7.63 4.71 3.63
C ALA A 24 7.78 3.38 2.89
N VAL A 25 8.93 3.14 2.29
CA VAL A 25 9.25 1.89 1.59
C VAL A 25 10.14 1.01 2.44
N GLY A 26 10.10 -0.30 2.19
CA GLY A 26 10.91 -1.28 2.89
C GLY A 26 10.08 -2.36 3.54
N THR A 27 10.68 -3.04 4.52
CA THR A 27 10.06 -4.13 5.25
C THR A 27 9.37 -3.63 6.50
N PHE A 28 8.17 -4.13 6.73
CA PHE A 28 7.36 -3.90 7.92
C PHE A 28 7.16 -5.24 8.62
N ALA A 29 7.43 -5.28 9.91
CA ALA A 29 7.24 -6.46 10.73
C ALA A 29 5.91 -6.39 11.47
N GLY A 30 5.16 -7.48 11.42
CA GLY A 30 3.98 -7.69 12.24
C GLY A 30 4.28 -8.63 13.40
N GLU A 31 3.25 -9.28 13.90
CA GLU A 31 3.38 -10.28 14.95
C GLU A 31 4.08 -11.54 14.45
N GLY A 32 5.05 -12.04 15.19
CA GLY A 32 5.77 -13.26 14.84
C GLY A 32 6.41 -13.18 13.44
N ARG A 33 5.95 -14.05 12.55
CA ARG A 33 6.46 -14.15 11.16
C ARG A 33 5.72 -13.24 10.18
N ASP A 34 4.71 -12.52 10.61
CA ASP A 34 3.95 -11.64 9.73
C ASP A 34 4.85 -10.57 9.15
N ARG A 35 4.79 -10.37 7.85
CA ARG A 35 5.58 -9.38 7.13
C ARG A 35 4.74 -8.66 6.08
N LEU A 36 5.09 -7.41 5.88
CA LEU A 36 4.57 -6.60 4.80
C LEU A 36 5.74 -5.84 4.20
N CYS A 37 5.72 -5.62 2.91
CA CYS A 37 6.70 -4.75 2.25
C CYS A 37 6.00 -3.75 1.34
N ILE A 38 6.58 -2.57 1.24
CA ILE A 38 6.19 -1.54 0.28
C ILE A 38 7.41 -1.19 -0.54
N ALA A 39 7.24 -1.14 -1.85
CA ALA A 39 8.28 -0.76 -2.79
C ALA A 39 7.73 0.14 -3.89
N GLY A 40 8.62 0.72 -4.67
CA GLY A 40 8.27 1.63 -5.75
C GLY A 40 8.37 3.09 -5.36
N GLU A 41 7.62 3.93 -6.05
CA GLU A 41 7.67 5.39 -5.91
C GLU A 41 6.26 5.98 -6.04
N PRO A 42 6.05 7.25 -5.67
CA PRO A 42 4.74 7.89 -5.77
C PRO A 42 4.09 7.70 -7.14
N GLY A 43 2.84 7.22 -7.14
CA GLY A 43 2.09 6.88 -8.35
C GLY A 43 2.34 5.46 -8.88
N ALA A 44 3.33 4.74 -8.36
CA ALA A 44 3.71 3.40 -8.79
C ALA A 44 4.15 2.51 -7.63
N TYR A 45 3.48 2.62 -6.50
CA TYR A 45 3.76 1.76 -5.35
C TYR A 45 3.21 0.36 -5.55
N ARG A 46 3.95 -0.60 -5.04
CA ARG A 46 3.52 -2.00 -4.91
C ARG A 46 3.75 -2.46 -3.48
N ALA A 47 2.99 -3.44 -3.08
CA ALA A 47 3.13 -4.02 -1.75
C ALA A 47 2.89 -5.52 -1.79
N GLY A 48 3.41 -6.21 -0.81
CA GLY A 48 3.15 -7.60 -0.56
C GLY A 48 3.02 -7.86 0.93
N LEU A 49 2.21 -8.81 1.29
CA LEU A 49 2.04 -9.21 2.69
C LEU A 49 1.93 -10.71 2.83
N ILE A 50 2.34 -11.20 3.98
CA ILE A 50 2.06 -12.54 4.47
C ILE A 50 1.71 -12.47 5.94
N VAL A 51 0.62 -13.12 6.30
CA VAL A 51 0.10 -13.23 7.66
C VAL A 51 -0.15 -14.69 7.95
N TYR A 52 0.36 -15.17 9.06
CA TYR A 52 0.24 -16.56 9.45
C TYR A 52 -0.88 -16.76 10.46
N GLY A 53 -1.52 -17.91 10.37
CA GLY A 53 -2.46 -18.44 11.36
C GLY A 53 -1.95 -19.74 11.95
N GLU A 54 -2.88 -20.60 12.35
CA GLU A 54 -2.55 -21.92 12.90
C GLU A 54 -1.99 -22.87 11.82
N ALA A 55 -1.09 -23.75 12.24
CA ALA A 55 -0.52 -24.82 11.40
C ALA A 55 0.03 -24.33 10.05
N ASP A 56 0.74 -23.20 10.05
CA ASP A 56 1.32 -22.58 8.86
C ASP A 56 0.31 -22.11 7.79
N SER A 57 -0.98 -22.17 8.10
CA SER A 57 -1.99 -21.52 7.28
C SER A 57 -1.67 -20.02 7.17
N ASN A 58 -1.85 -19.43 6.01
CA ASN A 58 -1.50 -18.03 5.80
C ASN A 58 -2.40 -17.31 4.81
N CYS A 59 -2.39 -16.00 4.90
CA CYS A 59 -2.83 -15.11 3.83
C CYS A 59 -1.59 -14.54 3.15
N SER A 60 -1.51 -14.61 1.84
CA SER A 60 -0.42 -14.07 1.06
C SER A 60 -0.95 -13.34 -0.15
N ALA A 61 -0.57 -12.09 -0.31
CA ALA A 61 -1.01 -11.25 -1.41
C ALA A 61 0.09 -10.28 -1.81
N LEU A 62 0.22 -10.05 -3.11
CA LEU A 62 1.09 -9.02 -3.65
C LEU A 62 0.43 -8.33 -4.83
N GLY A 63 0.68 -7.06 -4.97
CA GLY A 63 0.10 -6.25 -6.04
C GLY A 63 0.46 -4.79 -5.92
N ARG A 64 -0.30 -3.96 -6.60
CA ARG A 64 -0.15 -2.51 -6.48
C ARG A 64 -0.82 -2.02 -5.20
N ILE A 65 -0.32 -0.92 -4.68
CA ILE A 65 -0.97 -0.19 -3.62
C ILE A 65 -1.39 1.18 -4.14
N GLU A 66 -2.64 1.53 -3.94
CA GLU A 66 -3.21 2.75 -4.50
C GLU A 66 -4.09 3.46 -3.48
N GLN A 67 -4.27 4.76 -3.67
CA GLN A 67 -5.20 5.52 -2.85
C GLN A 67 -6.63 5.06 -3.08
N SER A 68 -7.39 4.97 -1.99
CA SER A 68 -8.80 4.58 -1.98
C SER A 68 -9.54 5.46 -0.97
N GLY A 69 -10.27 6.47 -1.45
CA GLY A 69 -10.86 7.47 -0.59
C GLY A 69 -9.79 8.23 0.22
N THR A 70 -9.90 8.22 1.54
CA THR A 70 -8.91 8.82 2.45
C THR A 70 -7.81 7.84 2.89
N GLY A 71 -7.89 6.59 2.48
CA GLY A 71 -6.95 5.54 2.82
C GLY A 71 -6.26 4.94 1.60
N TRP A 72 -5.82 3.71 1.76
CA TRP A 72 -5.11 2.96 0.75
C TRP A 72 -5.74 1.58 0.56
N ALA A 73 -5.47 0.97 -0.58
CA ALA A 73 -5.84 -0.41 -0.85
C ALA A 73 -4.69 -1.16 -1.51
N LEU A 74 -4.42 -2.37 -1.03
CA LEU A 74 -3.60 -3.34 -1.74
C LEU A 74 -4.52 -4.11 -2.70
N VAL A 75 -4.21 -4.02 -3.97
CA VAL A 75 -4.94 -4.71 -5.04
C VAL A 75 -4.07 -5.85 -5.55
N PRO A 76 -4.35 -7.08 -5.14
CA PRO A 76 -3.53 -8.23 -5.54
C PRO A 76 -3.49 -8.40 -7.05
N LYS A 77 -2.35 -8.89 -7.54
CA LYS A 77 -2.26 -9.35 -8.93
C LYS A 77 -3.18 -10.54 -9.13
N GLY A 78 -3.82 -10.59 -10.27
CA GLY A 78 -4.73 -11.66 -10.61
C GLY A 78 -6.12 -11.17 -10.96
N GLU A 79 -6.99 -12.10 -11.22
CA GLU A 79 -8.40 -11.83 -11.52
C GLU A 79 -9.20 -11.75 -10.22
N GLY A 80 -10.20 -10.90 -10.21
CA GLY A 80 -11.13 -10.74 -9.10
C GLY A 80 -11.15 -9.35 -8.52
N ASP A 81 -12.06 -9.15 -7.56
CA ASP A 81 -12.40 -7.84 -7.01
C ASP A 81 -11.80 -7.59 -5.63
N CYS A 82 -10.78 -8.36 -5.24
CA CYS A 82 -10.15 -8.16 -3.94
C CYS A 82 -9.44 -6.81 -3.89
N ARG A 83 -9.82 -6.01 -2.92
CA ARG A 83 -9.15 -4.77 -2.52
C ARG A 83 -8.99 -4.82 -1.02
N ILE A 84 -7.77 -4.96 -0.56
CA ILE A 84 -7.48 -5.05 0.88
C ILE A 84 -7.31 -3.64 1.42
N PRO A 85 -8.21 -3.16 2.30
CA PRO A 85 -8.08 -1.84 2.88
C PRO A 85 -6.83 -1.77 3.76
N VAL A 86 -6.05 -0.71 3.60
CA VAL A 86 -4.80 -0.52 4.34
C VAL A 86 -4.77 0.90 4.89
N GLU A 87 -4.61 1.01 6.20
CA GLU A 87 -4.38 2.29 6.88
C GLU A 87 -2.87 2.47 7.04
N ILE A 88 -2.32 3.53 6.48
CA ILE A 88 -0.89 3.82 6.53
C ILE A 88 -0.68 5.14 7.24
N ASP A 89 0.05 5.10 8.35
CA ASP A 89 0.41 6.26 9.15
C ASP A 89 1.94 6.26 9.39
N GLY A 90 2.66 6.93 8.50
CA GLY A 90 4.11 6.98 8.54
C GLY A 90 4.75 5.59 8.47
N SER A 91 5.32 5.14 9.56
CA SER A 91 5.98 3.85 9.69
C SER A 91 5.08 2.71 10.18
N SER A 92 3.79 2.96 10.32
CA SER A 92 2.80 1.99 10.80
C SER A 92 1.79 1.67 9.70
N VAL A 93 1.44 0.40 9.59
CA VAL A 93 0.45 -0.11 8.63
C VAL A 93 -0.54 -0.99 9.37
N ARG A 94 -1.81 -0.80 9.12
CA ARG A 94 -2.87 -1.64 9.67
C ARG A 94 -3.81 -2.09 8.57
N ILE A 95 -4.17 -3.36 8.59
CA ILE A 95 -5.13 -3.92 7.65
C ILE A 95 -6.55 -3.71 8.17
N GLY A 96 -7.40 -3.13 7.34
CA GLY A 96 -8.83 -2.98 7.63
C GLY A 96 -9.61 -4.27 7.38
N GLN A 97 -10.91 -4.16 7.27
CA GLN A 97 -11.78 -5.30 7.00
C GLN A 97 -11.82 -5.58 5.49
N PRO A 98 -11.21 -6.69 5.01
CA PRO A 98 -11.25 -7.02 3.60
C PRO A 98 -12.64 -7.48 3.16
N PRO A 99 -13.04 -7.22 1.91
CA PRO A 99 -14.24 -7.82 1.35
C PRO A 99 -14.09 -9.33 1.16
N ALA A 100 -15.20 -10.03 1.02
CA ALA A 100 -15.23 -11.49 0.88
C ALA A 100 -14.39 -12.02 -0.29
N ALA A 101 -14.24 -11.24 -1.37
CA ALA A 101 -13.41 -11.61 -2.51
C ALA A 101 -11.94 -11.84 -2.13
N CYS A 102 -11.46 -11.26 -1.03
CA CYS A 102 -10.08 -11.42 -0.57
C CYS A 102 -9.81 -12.77 0.11
N SER A 103 -10.84 -13.54 0.43
CA SER A 103 -10.67 -14.86 1.05
C SER A 103 -9.90 -15.84 0.17
N TYR A 104 -9.88 -15.63 -1.14
CA TYR A 104 -9.09 -16.41 -2.08
C TYR A 104 -7.59 -16.45 -1.72
N TYR A 105 -7.09 -15.37 -1.12
CA TYR A 105 -5.66 -15.24 -0.77
C TYR A 105 -5.33 -15.82 0.60
N CYS A 106 -6.30 -16.37 1.30
CA CYS A 106 -6.16 -16.89 2.66
C CYS A 106 -6.41 -18.37 2.73
N GLY A 107 -5.58 -19.07 3.49
CA GLY A 107 -5.86 -20.42 3.95
C GLY A 107 -6.89 -20.44 5.08
N PRO A 108 -7.24 -21.63 5.59
CA PRO A 108 -8.23 -21.77 6.64
C PRO A 108 -7.79 -21.10 7.95
N ASN A 109 -8.73 -20.50 8.64
CA ASN A 109 -8.53 -19.91 9.99
C ASN A 109 -7.44 -18.83 10.07
N VAL A 110 -7.23 -18.08 8.98
CA VAL A 110 -6.38 -16.89 8.98
C VAL A 110 -7.23 -15.67 8.67
N MET A 111 -7.02 -14.60 9.43
CA MET A 111 -7.71 -13.34 9.25
C MET A 111 -6.72 -12.21 9.00
N LEU A 112 -6.99 -11.42 7.96
CA LEU A 112 -6.23 -10.21 7.66
C LEU A 112 -6.65 -9.01 8.51
N ALA A 113 -7.94 -8.93 8.82
CA ALA A 113 -8.51 -7.78 9.52
C ALA A 113 -7.80 -7.48 10.83
N GLY A 114 -7.42 -6.22 11.02
CA GLY A 114 -6.80 -5.75 12.26
C GLY A 114 -5.32 -6.07 12.42
N LYS A 115 -4.69 -6.75 11.47
CA LYS A 115 -3.25 -7.00 11.51
C LYS A 115 -2.48 -5.70 11.38
N SER A 116 -1.44 -5.55 12.20
CA SER A 116 -0.62 -4.34 12.27
C SER A 116 0.84 -4.66 12.03
N PHE A 117 1.52 -3.72 11.40
CA PHE A 117 2.93 -3.84 11.02
C PHE A 117 3.64 -2.52 11.31
N ARG A 118 4.93 -2.61 11.63
CA ARG A 118 5.80 -1.45 11.79
C ARG A 118 7.04 -1.58 10.93
N SER A 119 7.47 -0.46 10.37
CA SER A 119 8.73 -0.40 9.63
C SER A 119 9.88 -0.92 10.49
N SER A 120 10.68 -1.83 9.93
CA SER A 120 11.79 -2.45 10.63
C SER A 120 12.93 -2.78 9.67
N ALA A 121 14.04 -2.07 9.82
CA ALA A 121 15.24 -2.32 9.03
C ALA A 121 15.92 -3.65 9.37
N ASN A 122 15.64 -4.20 10.55
CA ASN A 122 16.24 -5.43 11.06
C ASN A 122 15.36 -6.68 10.89
N ALA A 123 14.15 -6.50 10.37
CA ALA A 123 13.28 -7.64 10.13
C ALA A 123 13.76 -8.48 8.95
N SER A 124 13.51 -9.80 9.02
CA SER A 124 13.68 -10.65 7.85
C SER A 124 12.79 -10.17 6.70
N PRO A 125 13.24 -10.35 5.42
CA PRO A 125 12.46 -9.92 4.27
C PRO A 125 11.06 -10.55 4.22
N ALA A 126 10.12 -9.85 3.61
CA ALA A 126 8.81 -10.39 3.31
C ALA A 126 8.93 -11.38 2.14
N VAL A 127 8.68 -12.65 2.42
CA VAL A 127 8.71 -13.73 1.44
C VAL A 127 7.47 -14.60 1.57
N ASP A 128 7.07 -15.24 0.50
CA ASP A 128 5.99 -16.22 0.54
C ASP A 128 6.45 -17.57 1.14
N CYS A 129 5.54 -18.54 1.23
CA CYS A 129 5.85 -19.87 1.77
C CYS A 129 6.92 -20.63 0.98
N ALA A 130 7.12 -20.29 -0.29
CA ALA A 130 8.14 -20.88 -1.15
C ALA A 130 9.47 -20.11 -1.10
N GLY A 131 9.54 -19.03 -0.33
CA GLY A 131 10.73 -18.18 -0.21
C GLY A 131 10.87 -17.12 -1.30
N ASN A 132 9.84 -16.88 -2.11
CA ASN A 132 9.88 -15.85 -3.14
C ASN A 132 9.62 -14.46 -2.52
N PRO A 133 10.38 -13.43 -2.94
CA PRO A 133 10.15 -12.08 -2.45
C PRO A 133 8.73 -11.58 -2.77
N LEU A 134 8.12 -10.91 -1.80
CA LEU A 134 6.81 -10.27 -1.98
C LEU A 134 6.91 -8.83 -2.51
N CYS A 135 8.10 -8.28 -2.50
CA CYS A 135 8.39 -6.98 -3.12
C CYS A 135 9.56 -7.04 -4.09
#